data_63b1e7fd503418b0002742b8b3eeeaff
#
_entry.id   63b1e7fd503418b0002742b8b3eeeaff
#
_cell.length_a   1.000
_cell.length_b   1.000
_cell.length_c   1.000
_cell.angle_alpha   90.00
_cell.angle_beta   90.00
_cell.angle_gamma   90.00
#
_symmetry.space_group_name_H-M   'P 1'
#
loop_
_entity.id
_entity.type
_entity.pdbx_description
1 polymer ?
#
loop_
_entity_poly.entity_id
_entity_poly.type
_entity_poly.pdbx_seq_one_letter_code
_entity_poly.pdbx_strand_id
1 'polypeptide(L)'
;MSTDIFSPFRLGPFTLKNRLGVAPMTRMSAGPESIPRQDVLDFLVRRAENGAALVFTEAIVTDYESAQGYPGQSRILNQPQIDAWKRVTDAIRAHGAVSVMQMFHCGRMAWPEINPARRSIAPSAVTPRQDNPLTGKPYPVPEAMSRFDIEHVVNGFVETAKGAVTAGFDGVEVHGAHGYLINQFLSSHSNRREDEYGGPLANRFRLAREIIRAVRGVMPRDRLLTLRISNWGIADMEVSLFRDAREWEELVDLIDAEPIDALSVSTYDFQAKAFGTDRTMSGLTRSRTTKPLMICGKIHDRGTVRKALAEADIALSGKSMLLNPDFVDHVRQGRDMPPFNSEEANVAYTAEPLP
;
A
#
# COMPACT_ATOMS: atom_id res chain seq x y z
N MET A 1 -17.14 19.08 15.22
CA MET A 1 -16.39 18.60 16.42
C MET A 1 -15.12 17.93 15.89
N SER A 2 -13.94 18.25 16.43
CA SER A 2 -12.70 17.59 16.00
C SER A 2 -12.70 16.15 16.48
N THR A 3 -12.45 15.21 15.59
CA THR A 3 -12.31 13.79 15.94
C THR A 3 -11.16 13.62 16.93
N ASP A 4 -11.42 12.96 18.08
CA ASP A 4 -10.36 12.63 19.02
C ASP A 4 -9.45 11.55 18.42
N ILE A 5 -8.15 11.85 18.32
CA ILE A 5 -7.10 10.98 17.76
C ILE A 5 -7.08 9.64 18.50
N PHE A 6 -7.31 9.66 19.81
CA PHE A 6 -7.17 8.51 20.69
C PHE A 6 -8.50 7.83 21.05
N SER A 7 -9.61 8.27 20.43
CA SER A 7 -10.86 7.54 20.53
C SER A 7 -10.77 6.19 19.77
N PRO A 8 -11.33 5.11 20.35
CA PRO A 8 -11.42 3.84 19.64
C PRO A 8 -12.16 3.98 18.30
N PHE A 9 -11.76 3.19 17.31
CA PHE A 9 -12.40 3.19 16.00
C PHE A 9 -12.69 1.77 15.50
N ARG A 10 -13.91 1.53 15.00
CA ARG A 10 -14.29 0.24 14.42
C ARG A 10 -13.80 0.15 12.98
N LEU A 11 -12.90 -0.81 12.72
CA LEU A 11 -12.39 -1.13 11.38
C LEU A 11 -12.71 -2.59 11.07
N GLY A 12 -13.74 -2.82 10.26
CA GLY A 12 -14.25 -4.18 10.01
C GLY A 12 -14.52 -4.95 11.31
N PRO A 13 -13.93 -6.13 11.53
CA PRO A 13 -14.10 -6.91 12.75
C PRO A 13 -13.32 -6.37 13.96
N PHE A 14 -12.37 -5.45 13.76
CA PHE A 14 -11.46 -4.97 14.81
C PHE A 14 -11.92 -3.63 15.42
N THR A 15 -11.56 -3.41 16.68
CA THR A 15 -11.63 -2.12 17.34
C THR A 15 -10.21 -1.61 17.57
N LEU A 16 -9.81 -0.61 16.81
CA LEU A 16 -8.52 0.05 16.96
C LEU A 16 -8.49 0.87 18.23
N LYS A 17 -7.36 0.84 18.97
CA LYS A 17 -7.17 1.61 20.22
C LYS A 17 -7.02 3.13 20.01
N ASN A 18 -6.74 3.56 18.80
CA ASN A 18 -6.65 4.95 18.33
C ASN A 18 -6.74 5.00 16.80
N ARG A 19 -6.60 6.19 16.21
CA ARG A 19 -6.73 6.44 14.76
C ARG A 19 -5.40 6.63 14.03
N LEU A 20 -4.31 6.08 14.59
CA LEU A 20 -2.95 6.20 14.02
C LEU A 20 -2.40 4.85 13.60
N GLY A 21 -1.80 4.82 12.41
CA GLY A 21 -1.15 3.63 11.91
C GLY A 21 0.16 3.91 11.17
N VAL A 22 0.97 2.87 11.03
CA VAL A 22 2.19 2.86 10.22
C VAL A 22 1.81 2.63 8.77
N ALA A 23 2.15 3.56 7.87
CA ALA A 23 1.95 3.35 6.44
C ALA A 23 2.87 2.25 5.89
N PRO A 24 2.44 1.47 4.89
CA PRO A 24 3.32 0.51 4.23
C PRO A 24 4.50 1.21 3.55
N MET A 25 5.70 0.68 3.79
CA MET A 25 6.96 1.20 3.25
C MET A 25 7.86 0.03 2.87
N THR A 26 8.22 -0.08 1.59
CA THR A 26 9.19 -1.06 1.11
C THR A 26 10.56 -0.77 1.70
N ARG A 27 11.15 -1.72 2.42
CA ARG A 27 12.40 -1.55 3.16
C ARG A 27 13.57 -2.26 2.49
N MET A 28 13.32 -3.11 1.49
CA MET A 28 14.34 -3.95 0.82
C MET A 28 15.17 -4.75 1.82
N SER A 29 14.51 -5.28 2.87
CA SER A 29 15.15 -5.84 4.05
C SER A 29 14.92 -7.34 4.25
N ALA A 30 14.47 -8.05 3.21
CA ALA A 30 14.45 -9.49 3.23
C ALA A 30 15.85 -10.07 2.99
N GLY A 31 16.16 -11.13 3.74
CA GLY A 31 17.34 -11.94 3.54
C GLY A 31 17.21 -12.90 2.35
N PRO A 32 18.12 -13.89 2.26
CA PRO A 32 18.03 -14.96 1.28
C PRO A 32 16.62 -15.60 1.28
N GLU A 33 16.18 -16.09 0.14
CA GLU A 33 14.87 -16.74 -0.03
C GLU A 33 13.67 -15.82 0.29
N SER A 34 13.89 -14.50 0.28
CA SER A 34 12.85 -13.49 0.56
C SER A 34 12.18 -13.65 1.93
N ILE A 35 12.92 -14.15 2.91
CA ILE A 35 12.51 -14.24 4.31
C ILE A 35 12.76 -12.89 5.00
N PRO A 36 11.78 -12.30 5.73
CA PRO A 36 12.01 -11.06 6.48
C PRO A 36 13.10 -11.26 7.53
N ARG A 37 14.05 -10.31 7.60
CA ARG A 37 15.12 -10.32 8.61
C ARG A 37 14.56 -9.97 10.00
N GLN A 38 15.35 -10.24 11.04
CA GLN A 38 14.96 -9.91 12.41
C GLN A 38 14.69 -8.42 12.62
N ASP A 39 15.46 -7.55 11.97
CA ASP A 39 15.26 -6.10 12.07
C ASP A 39 13.93 -5.61 11.44
N VAL A 40 13.32 -6.35 10.50
CA VAL A 40 11.95 -6.10 10.03
C VAL A 40 10.95 -6.32 11.16
N LEU A 41 11.09 -7.42 11.90
CA LEU A 41 10.27 -7.69 13.08
C LEU A 41 10.43 -6.56 14.10
N ASP A 42 11.68 -6.26 14.47
CA ASP A 42 11.99 -5.24 15.49
C ASP A 42 11.43 -3.86 15.08
N PHE A 43 11.56 -3.51 13.80
CA PHE A 43 11.01 -2.28 13.25
C PHE A 43 9.48 -2.19 13.41
N LEU A 44 8.74 -3.22 13.02
CA LEU A 44 7.27 -3.22 13.06
C LEU A 44 6.75 -3.29 14.50
N VAL A 45 7.38 -4.14 15.33
CA VAL A 45 6.99 -4.34 16.74
C VAL A 45 7.22 -3.08 17.55
N ARG A 46 8.36 -2.39 17.37
CA ARG A 46 8.65 -1.12 18.08
C ARG A 46 7.56 -0.07 17.86
N ARG A 47 6.96 0.01 16.67
CA ARG A 47 5.85 0.96 16.39
C ARG A 47 4.55 0.53 17.06
N ALA A 48 4.27 -0.77 17.10
CA ALA A 48 3.11 -1.32 17.82
C ALA A 48 3.24 -1.09 19.34
N GLU A 49 4.43 -1.34 19.90
CA GLU A 49 4.79 -1.09 21.30
C GLU A 49 4.59 0.38 21.68
N ASN A 50 5.06 1.30 20.83
CA ASN A 50 4.90 2.75 21.01
C ASN A 50 3.51 3.27 20.63
N GLY A 51 2.51 2.41 20.53
CA GLY A 51 1.11 2.81 20.53
C GLY A 51 0.42 2.86 19.17
N ALA A 52 1.08 2.54 18.05
CA ALA A 52 0.38 2.42 16.76
C ALA A 52 -0.75 1.39 16.87
N ALA A 53 -1.95 1.75 16.39
CA ALA A 53 -3.11 0.86 16.43
C ALA A 53 -3.19 -0.05 15.21
N LEU A 54 -2.60 0.36 14.09
CA LEU A 54 -2.61 -0.33 12.82
C LEU A 54 -1.20 -0.33 12.24
N VAL A 55 -0.68 -1.51 11.87
CA VAL A 55 0.68 -1.69 11.36
C VAL A 55 0.63 -2.40 10.02
N PHE A 56 1.01 -1.69 8.96
CA PHE A 56 1.19 -2.29 7.64
C PHE A 56 2.61 -2.79 7.47
N THR A 57 2.75 -3.93 6.79
CA THR A 57 4.06 -4.41 6.35
C THR A 57 4.60 -3.57 5.19
N GLU A 58 5.82 -3.82 4.78
CA GLU A 58 6.30 -3.47 3.45
C GLU A 58 5.48 -4.19 2.36
N ALA A 59 5.73 -3.81 1.08
CA ALA A 59 5.12 -4.44 -0.08
C ALA A 59 5.63 -5.87 -0.27
N ILE A 60 4.76 -6.85 -0.07
CA ILE A 60 5.04 -8.30 -0.17
C ILE A 60 4.73 -8.78 -1.58
N VAL A 61 5.71 -9.41 -2.20
CA VAL A 61 5.66 -9.86 -3.61
C VAL A 61 4.72 -11.04 -3.75
N THR A 62 3.82 -10.98 -4.74
CA THR A 62 2.74 -11.96 -4.93
C THR A 62 3.08 -13.14 -5.84
N ASP A 63 4.17 -13.09 -6.59
CA ASP A 63 4.66 -14.22 -7.39
C ASP A 63 6.20 -14.22 -7.49
N TYR A 64 6.77 -15.31 -8.01
CA TYR A 64 8.20 -15.45 -8.19
C TYR A 64 8.67 -14.97 -9.58
N GLU A 65 7.77 -14.81 -10.54
CA GLU A 65 8.12 -14.62 -11.95
C GLU A 65 8.22 -13.14 -12.32
N SER A 66 7.26 -12.32 -11.92
CA SER A 66 7.11 -10.97 -12.45
C SER A 66 6.81 -9.89 -11.43
N ALA A 67 6.43 -10.25 -10.20
CA ALA A 67 5.93 -9.27 -9.23
C ALA A 67 7.03 -8.46 -8.52
N GLN A 68 8.29 -8.93 -8.51
CA GLN A 68 9.36 -8.27 -7.78
C GLN A 68 9.86 -7.01 -8.49
N GLY A 69 9.79 -5.87 -7.80
CA GLY A 69 10.24 -4.57 -8.30
C GLY A 69 11.48 -4.01 -7.61
N TYR A 70 11.91 -4.60 -6.49
CA TYR A 70 13.04 -4.13 -5.69
C TYR A 70 13.87 -5.29 -5.16
N PRO A 71 15.19 -5.13 -4.98
CA PRO A 71 15.99 -6.14 -4.30
C PRO A 71 15.52 -6.30 -2.85
N GLY A 72 15.71 -7.48 -2.28
CA GLY A 72 15.38 -7.71 -0.86
C GLY A 72 13.91 -7.52 -0.50
N GLN A 73 12.97 -7.75 -1.42
CA GLN A 73 11.54 -7.78 -1.10
C GLN A 73 11.16 -9.14 -0.50
N SER A 74 10.33 -9.08 0.55
CA SER A 74 9.81 -10.26 1.22
C SER A 74 8.69 -10.94 0.43
N ARG A 75 8.49 -12.24 0.72
CA ARG A 75 7.42 -13.09 0.19
C ARG A 75 6.72 -13.86 1.31
N ILE A 76 5.63 -14.56 0.97
CA ILE A 76 4.89 -15.41 1.91
C ILE A 76 4.27 -16.63 1.18
N LEU A 77 5.02 -17.26 0.30
CA LEU A 77 4.56 -18.33 -0.58
C LEU A 77 5.05 -19.73 -0.17
N ASN A 78 5.85 -19.84 0.88
CA ASN A 78 6.34 -21.12 1.41
C ASN A 78 6.39 -21.11 2.95
N GLN A 79 6.55 -22.30 3.55
CA GLN A 79 6.47 -22.45 4.99
C GLN A 79 7.53 -21.64 5.77
N PRO A 80 8.82 -21.57 5.38
CA PRO A 80 9.80 -20.74 6.05
C PRO A 80 9.44 -19.25 6.09
N GLN A 81 8.87 -18.71 4.99
CA GLN A 81 8.40 -17.34 4.92
C GLN A 81 7.18 -17.12 5.82
N ILE A 82 6.22 -18.05 5.81
CA ILE A 82 5.02 -18.02 6.67
C ILE A 82 5.43 -18.02 8.14
N ASP A 83 6.35 -18.90 8.55
CA ASP A 83 6.81 -19.01 9.94
C ASP A 83 7.53 -17.74 10.41
N ALA A 84 8.31 -17.11 9.52
CA ALA A 84 8.96 -15.85 9.82
C ALA A 84 7.94 -14.72 10.03
N TRP A 85 6.95 -14.59 9.15
CA TRP A 85 5.89 -13.60 9.28
C TRP A 85 4.98 -13.88 10.47
N LYS A 86 4.76 -15.13 10.84
CA LYS A 86 3.99 -15.48 12.04
C LYS A 86 4.61 -14.89 13.30
N ARG A 87 5.91 -14.90 13.44
CA ARG A 87 6.59 -14.25 14.57
C ARG A 87 6.32 -12.75 14.63
N VAL A 88 6.27 -12.10 13.45
CA VAL A 88 5.95 -10.66 13.34
C VAL A 88 4.52 -10.39 13.78
N THR A 89 3.53 -11.15 13.26
CA THR A 89 2.11 -10.96 13.60
C THR A 89 1.82 -11.23 15.08
N ASP A 90 2.41 -12.28 15.64
CA ASP A 90 2.25 -12.62 17.07
C ASP A 90 2.81 -11.49 17.97
N ALA A 91 3.98 -10.94 17.62
CA ALA A 91 4.60 -9.85 18.37
C ALA A 91 3.79 -8.53 18.24
N ILE A 92 3.30 -8.16 17.06
CA ILE A 92 2.44 -6.98 16.87
C ILE A 92 1.16 -7.11 17.70
N ARG A 93 0.53 -8.29 17.67
CA ARG A 93 -0.70 -8.58 18.42
C ARG A 93 -0.49 -8.50 19.92
N ALA A 94 0.66 -8.90 20.45
CA ALA A 94 1.00 -8.80 21.86
C ALA A 94 0.94 -7.35 22.39
N HIS A 95 1.14 -6.35 21.51
CA HIS A 95 1.01 -4.93 21.82
C HIS A 95 -0.37 -4.35 21.49
N GLY A 96 -1.38 -5.19 21.18
CA GLY A 96 -2.74 -4.76 20.89
C GLY A 96 -2.86 -3.92 19.62
N ALA A 97 -2.00 -4.13 18.63
CA ALA A 97 -2.10 -3.53 17.32
C ALA A 97 -2.63 -4.53 16.29
N VAL A 98 -3.29 -4.01 15.26
CA VAL A 98 -3.82 -4.78 14.13
C VAL A 98 -2.76 -4.81 13.02
N SER A 99 -2.42 -6.00 12.52
CA SER A 99 -1.42 -6.23 11.49
C SER A 99 -2.06 -6.43 10.12
N VAL A 100 -1.59 -5.68 9.10
CA VAL A 100 -2.08 -5.79 7.72
C VAL A 100 -0.91 -5.99 6.77
N MET A 101 -0.95 -7.04 5.95
CA MET A 101 0.06 -7.29 4.92
C MET A 101 -0.30 -6.56 3.63
N GLN A 102 0.62 -5.76 3.08
CA GLN A 102 0.43 -5.18 1.75
C GLN A 102 0.90 -6.13 0.66
N MET A 103 -0.02 -6.58 -0.19
CA MET A 103 0.24 -7.44 -1.36
C MET A 103 0.58 -6.61 -2.59
N PHE A 104 1.63 -6.98 -3.32
CA PHE A 104 2.28 -6.13 -4.30
C PHE A 104 2.68 -6.86 -5.58
N HIS A 105 2.52 -6.15 -6.70
CA HIS A 105 3.08 -6.54 -7.99
C HIS A 105 3.58 -5.29 -8.73
N CYS A 106 4.87 -5.26 -9.08
CA CYS A 106 5.52 -4.08 -9.66
C CYS A 106 5.03 -3.72 -11.07
N GLY A 107 4.52 -4.69 -11.84
CA GLY A 107 4.13 -4.47 -13.23
C GLY A 107 5.33 -4.03 -14.10
N ARG A 108 5.16 -2.99 -14.91
CA ARG A 108 6.21 -2.44 -15.79
C ARG A 108 7.42 -1.85 -15.08
N MET A 109 7.38 -1.79 -13.75
CA MET A 109 8.54 -1.36 -12.94
C MET A 109 9.41 -2.53 -12.51
N ALA A 110 9.27 -3.70 -13.15
CA ALA A 110 10.13 -4.85 -12.95
C ALA A 110 11.53 -4.61 -13.55
N TRP A 111 12.50 -5.22 -12.89
CA TRP A 111 13.89 -5.15 -13.27
C TRP A 111 14.41 -6.53 -13.66
N PRO A 112 14.94 -6.71 -14.86
CA PRO A 112 15.45 -8.01 -15.28
C PRO A 112 16.56 -8.54 -14.36
N GLU A 113 17.37 -7.64 -13.80
CA GLU A 113 18.50 -8.01 -12.95
C GLU A 113 18.08 -8.54 -11.58
N ILE A 114 16.92 -8.11 -11.07
CA ILE A 114 16.43 -8.50 -9.74
C ILE A 114 15.21 -9.40 -9.77
N ASN A 115 14.48 -9.43 -10.87
CA ASN A 115 13.35 -10.33 -11.04
C ASN A 115 13.87 -11.73 -11.47
N PRO A 116 13.60 -12.79 -10.70
CA PRO A 116 14.10 -14.13 -11.00
C PRO A 116 13.71 -14.67 -12.39
N ALA A 117 12.48 -14.41 -12.82
CA ALA A 117 12.00 -14.80 -14.15
C ALA A 117 12.35 -13.78 -15.23
N ARG A 118 12.84 -12.61 -14.82
CA ARG A 118 13.26 -11.54 -15.73
C ARG A 118 12.17 -11.06 -16.67
N ARG A 119 10.90 -11.14 -16.22
CA ARG A 119 9.76 -10.64 -16.97
C ARG A 119 9.27 -9.31 -16.42
N SER A 120 9.11 -8.34 -17.30
CA SER A 120 8.38 -7.10 -17.02
C SER A 120 7.05 -7.17 -17.76
N ILE A 121 5.95 -7.28 -17.05
CA ILE A 121 4.60 -7.39 -17.61
C ILE A 121 3.74 -6.19 -17.19
N ALA A 122 2.85 -5.77 -18.09
CA ALA A 122 1.99 -4.61 -17.86
C ALA A 122 0.70 -4.72 -18.70
N PRO A 123 -0.32 -3.88 -18.49
CA PRO A 123 -1.49 -3.89 -19.37
C PRO A 123 -1.15 -3.70 -20.83
N SER A 124 -0.11 -2.92 -21.14
CA SER A 124 0.36 -2.64 -22.49
C SER A 124 1.86 -2.38 -22.50
N ALA A 125 2.51 -2.48 -23.65
CA ALA A 125 3.94 -2.25 -23.86
C ALA A 125 4.31 -0.75 -23.79
N VAL A 126 4.05 -0.11 -22.64
CA VAL A 126 4.31 1.30 -22.36
C VAL A 126 5.31 1.41 -21.22
N THR A 127 6.53 1.89 -21.49
CA THR A 127 7.56 2.11 -20.47
C THR A 127 7.19 3.23 -19.52
N PRO A 128 7.64 3.19 -18.25
CA PRO A 128 7.65 4.36 -17.37
C PRO A 128 8.45 5.52 -18.00
N ARG A 129 8.13 6.74 -17.62
CA ARG A 129 8.78 7.95 -18.16
C ARG A 129 10.12 8.26 -17.48
N GLN A 130 10.21 7.95 -16.20
CA GLN A 130 11.41 8.20 -15.41
C GLN A 130 12.28 6.96 -15.35
N ASP A 131 13.58 7.17 -15.27
CA ASP A 131 14.53 6.10 -15.06
C ASP A 131 14.36 5.46 -13.69
N ASN A 132 14.83 4.23 -13.58
CA ASN A 132 14.82 3.52 -12.32
C ASN A 132 15.74 4.22 -11.31
N PRO A 133 15.24 4.66 -10.15
CA PRO A 133 16.02 5.45 -9.19
C PRO A 133 17.18 4.68 -8.56
N LEU A 134 17.18 3.34 -8.62
CA LEU A 134 18.26 2.53 -8.05
C LEU A 134 19.42 2.32 -9.03
N THR A 135 19.18 2.35 -10.36
CA THR A 135 20.23 2.16 -11.38
C THR A 135 20.55 3.39 -12.20
N GLY A 136 19.66 4.37 -12.22
CA GLY A 136 19.74 5.48 -13.16
C GLY A 136 19.59 5.06 -14.63
N LYS A 137 18.99 3.89 -14.90
CA LYS A 137 18.76 3.38 -16.27
C LYS A 137 17.28 3.37 -16.61
N PRO A 138 16.91 3.54 -17.89
CA PRO A 138 15.54 3.35 -18.34
C PRO A 138 15.00 1.96 -17.99
N TYR A 139 13.72 1.89 -17.64
CA TYR A 139 13.04 0.60 -17.52
C TYR A 139 12.94 -0.09 -18.89
N PRO A 140 12.97 -1.42 -18.94
CA PRO A 140 12.72 -2.15 -20.18
C PRO A 140 11.29 -1.94 -20.67
N VAL A 141 11.07 -2.13 -21.97
CA VAL A 141 9.70 -2.19 -22.51
C VAL A 141 9.00 -3.41 -21.94
N PRO A 142 7.87 -3.25 -21.22
CA PRO A 142 7.17 -4.40 -20.67
C PRO A 142 6.44 -5.20 -21.75
N GLU A 143 6.25 -6.48 -21.49
CA GLU A 143 5.36 -7.34 -22.27
C GLU A 143 3.90 -6.99 -21.96
N ALA A 144 3.06 -6.86 -22.99
CA ALA A 144 1.63 -6.72 -22.80
C ALA A 144 1.04 -8.04 -22.26
N MET A 145 0.38 -7.98 -21.12
CA MET A 145 -0.16 -9.17 -20.47
C MET A 145 -1.20 -9.88 -21.33
N SER A 146 -1.03 -11.19 -21.49
CA SER A 146 -2.06 -12.08 -22.01
C SER A 146 -3.15 -12.34 -20.94
N ARG A 147 -4.23 -13.03 -21.30
CA ARG A 147 -5.21 -13.51 -20.34
C ARG A 147 -4.61 -14.49 -19.33
N PHE A 148 -3.72 -15.34 -19.77
CA PHE A 148 -3.00 -16.27 -18.89
C PHE A 148 -2.17 -15.52 -17.84
N ASP A 149 -1.46 -14.44 -18.23
CA ASP A 149 -0.73 -13.61 -17.27
C ASP A 149 -1.66 -12.94 -16.25
N ILE A 150 -2.85 -12.47 -16.69
CA ILE A 150 -3.85 -11.88 -15.80
C ILE A 150 -4.35 -12.92 -14.78
N GLU A 151 -4.71 -14.11 -15.24
CA GLU A 151 -5.16 -15.20 -14.35
C GLU A 151 -4.05 -15.62 -13.38
N HIS A 152 -2.80 -15.71 -13.85
CA HIS A 152 -1.62 -16.02 -13.02
C HIS A 152 -1.43 -14.96 -11.93
N VAL A 153 -1.52 -13.68 -12.27
CA VAL A 153 -1.42 -12.58 -11.30
C VAL A 153 -2.55 -12.65 -10.26
N VAL A 154 -3.80 -12.85 -10.66
CA VAL A 154 -4.92 -12.99 -9.72
C VAL A 154 -4.66 -14.16 -8.76
N ASN A 155 -4.20 -15.31 -9.26
CA ASN A 155 -3.85 -16.46 -8.44
C ASN A 155 -2.68 -16.14 -7.47
N GLY A 156 -1.68 -15.38 -7.90
CA GLY A 156 -0.58 -14.93 -7.04
C GLY A 156 -1.08 -14.13 -5.83
N PHE A 157 -2.02 -13.20 -6.03
CA PHE A 157 -2.67 -12.47 -4.92
C PHE A 157 -3.45 -13.40 -4.00
N VAL A 158 -4.15 -14.40 -4.55
CA VAL A 158 -4.90 -15.40 -3.76
C VAL A 158 -3.96 -16.23 -2.89
N GLU A 159 -2.88 -16.77 -3.44
CA GLU A 159 -1.92 -17.59 -2.68
C GLU A 159 -1.20 -16.75 -1.61
N THR A 160 -0.84 -15.52 -1.90
CA THR A 160 -0.28 -14.58 -0.92
C THR A 160 -1.26 -14.29 0.22
N ALA A 161 -2.55 -14.10 -0.08
CA ALA A 161 -3.57 -13.90 0.94
C ALA A 161 -3.75 -15.14 1.84
N LYS A 162 -3.72 -16.36 1.28
CA LYS A 162 -3.72 -17.62 2.07
C LYS A 162 -2.51 -17.71 2.99
N GLY A 163 -1.32 -17.37 2.48
CA GLY A 163 -0.09 -17.29 3.29
C GLY A 163 -0.22 -16.29 4.43
N ALA A 164 -0.78 -15.10 4.17
CA ALA A 164 -1.03 -14.07 5.17
C ALA A 164 -1.98 -14.55 6.29
N VAL A 165 -3.09 -15.22 5.91
CA VAL A 165 -4.03 -15.81 6.89
C VAL A 165 -3.32 -16.87 7.74
N THR A 166 -2.53 -17.74 7.13
CA THR A 166 -1.78 -18.81 7.83
C THR A 166 -0.74 -18.23 8.78
N ALA A 167 -0.06 -17.14 8.39
CA ALA A 167 0.88 -16.42 9.24
C ALA A 167 0.18 -15.57 10.33
N GLY A 168 -1.14 -15.54 10.37
CA GLY A 168 -1.91 -14.88 11.42
C GLY A 168 -2.07 -13.38 11.26
N PHE A 169 -1.91 -12.82 10.06
CA PHE A 169 -2.26 -11.42 9.79
C PHE A 169 -3.74 -11.16 10.04
N ASP A 170 -4.05 -10.00 10.60
CA ASP A 170 -5.41 -9.54 10.84
C ASP A 170 -6.09 -9.07 9.54
N GLY A 171 -5.31 -8.79 8.51
CA GLY A 171 -5.82 -8.45 7.20
C GLY A 171 -4.76 -8.35 6.12
N VAL A 172 -5.23 -8.07 4.90
CA VAL A 172 -4.38 -7.76 3.74
C VAL A 172 -4.82 -6.46 3.07
N GLU A 173 -3.86 -5.79 2.46
CA GLU A 173 -4.10 -4.62 1.59
C GLU A 173 -3.71 -4.97 0.15
N VAL A 174 -4.63 -4.78 -0.79
CA VAL A 174 -4.32 -4.84 -2.22
C VAL A 174 -3.67 -3.51 -2.63
N HIS A 175 -2.45 -3.57 -3.15
CA HIS A 175 -1.72 -2.37 -3.55
C HIS A 175 -2.09 -1.93 -4.97
N GLY A 176 -3.06 -1.02 -5.08
CA GLY A 176 -3.55 -0.42 -6.33
C GLY A 176 -3.07 1.01 -6.57
N ALA A 177 -1.87 1.37 -6.07
CA ALA A 177 -1.35 2.74 -6.06
C ALA A 177 0.06 2.85 -6.67
N HIS A 178 0.57 4.08 -6.74
CA HIS A 178 1.96 4.46 -7.01
C HIS A 178 2.52 4.04 -8.37
N GLY A 179 1.66 3.77 -9.36
CA GLY A 179 2.08 3.37 -10.69
C GLY A 179 2.47 1.89 -10.80
N TYR A 180 2.15 1.05 -9.80
CA TYR A 180 2.35 -0.40 -9.87
C TYR A 180 1.23 -1.09 -10.63
N LEU A 181 1.27 -2.42 -10.79
CA LEU A 181 0.49 -3.16 -11.77
C LEU A 181 -1.01 -2.78 -11.79
N ILE A 182 -1.70 -2.83 -10.66
CA ILE A 182 -3.13 -2.51 -10.60
C ILE A 182 -3.38 -1.05 -11.01
N ASN A 183 -2.54 -0.13 -10.52
CA ASN A 183 -2.64 1.28 -10.89
C ASN A 183 -2.32 1.50 -12.37
N GLN A 184 -1.44 0.68 -12.98
CA GLN A 184 -1.17 0.70 -14.42
C GLN A 184 -2.40 0.30 -15.24
N PHE A 185 -3.18 -0.67 -14.76
CA PHE A 185 -4.47 -1.01 -15.40
C PHE A 185 -5.49 0.12 -15.28
N LEU A 186 -5.56 0.78 -14.14
CA LEU A 186 -6.50 1.88 -13.88
C LEU A 186 -6.22 3.12 -14.74
N SER A 187 -4.95 3.43 -15.00
CA SER A 187 -4.56 4.63 -15.74
C SER A 187 -4.64 4.44 -17.25
N SER A 188 -5.37 5.32 -17.94
CA SER A 188 -5.38 5.35 -19.40
C SER A 188 -4.03 5.75 -20.01
N HIS A 189 -3.10 6.28 -19.22
CA HIS A 189 -1.75 6.60 -19.66
C HIS A 189 -0.92 5.32 -19.95
N SER A 190 -1.04 4.30 -19.11
CA SER A 190 -0.31 3.03 -19.24
C SER A 190 -1.13 1.89 -19.83
N ASN A 191 -2.46 1.97 -19.74
CA ASN A 191 -3.37 0.96 -20.28
C ASN A 191 -3.92 1.39 -21.64
N ARG A 192 -3.42 0.76 -22.70
CA ARG A 192 -3.82 0.96 -24.11
C ARG A 192 -4.58 -0.25 -24.67
N ARG A 193 -5.09 -1.12 -23.79
CA ARG A 193 -5.83 -2.32 -24.21
C ARG A 193 -7.17 -1.94 -24.87
N GLU A 194 -7.56 -2.78 -25.83
CA GLU A 194 -8.85 -2.66 -26.55
C GLU A 194 -9.84 -3.78 -26.17
N ASP A 195 -9.40 -4.69 -25.26
CA ASP A 195 -10.24 -5.76 -24.72
C ASP A 195 -11.00 -5.30 -23.46
N GLU A 196 -11.65 -6.23 -22.77
CA GLU A 196 -12.45 -5.97 -21.57
C GLU A 196 -11.65 -5.50 -20.34
N TYR A 197 -10.33 -5.37 -20.43
CA TYR A 197 -9.46 -4.77 -19.41
C TYR A 197 -8.99 -3.36 -19.78
N GLY A 198 -9.43 -2.80 -20.93
CA GLY A 198 -9.03 -1.49 -21.42
C GLY A 198 -10.20 -0.59 -21.78
N GLY A 199 -9.90 0.65 -22.24
CA GLY A 199 -10.90 1.64 -22.63
C GLY A 199 -11.60 2.30 -21.44
N PRO A 200 -12.94 2.12 -21.26
CA PRO A 200 -13.70 2.74 -20.16
C PRO A 200 -13.14 2.39 -18.78
N LEU A 201 -13.29 3.28 -17.79
CA LEU A 201 -12.76 3.07 -16.44
C LEU A 201 -13.27 1.77 -15.79
N ALA A 202 -14.52 1.42 -16.00
CA ALA A 202 -15.09 0.16 -15.50
C ALA A 202 -14.36 -1.10 -16.00
N ASN A 203 -13.85 -1.07 -17.25
CA ASN A 203 -13.02 -2.12 -17.81
C ASN A 203 -11.60 -2.08 -17.24
N ARG A 204 -11.01 -0.90 -17.13
CA ARG A 204 -9.68 -0.70 -16.51
C ARG A 204 -9.66 -1.11 -15.05
N PHE A 205 -10.77 -1.02 -14.34
CA PHE A 205 -10.94 -1.48 -12.95
C PHE A 205 -11.13 -3.00 -12.84
N ARG A 206 -11.35 -3.72 -13.93
CA ARG A 206 -11.67 -5.16 -13.93
C ARG A 206 -10.61 -6.00 -13.20
N LEU A 207 -9.32 -5.80 -13.46
CA LEU A 207 -8.27 -6.55 -12.77
C LEU A 207 -8.34 -6.35 -11.25
N ALA A 208 -8.48 -5.11 -10.80
CA ALA A 208 -8.62 -4.81 -9.37
C ALA A 208 -9.83 -5.52 -8.76
N ARG A 209 -10.97 -5.49 -9.45
CA ARG A 209 -12.21 -6.17 -9.05
C ARG A 209 -12.02 -7.68 -8.93
N GLU A 210 -11.40 -8.31 -9.91
CA GLU A 210 -11.14 -9.76 -9.92
C GLU A 210 -10.24 -10.16 -8.76
N ILE A 211 -9.14 -9.42 -8.52
CA ILE A 211 -8.25 -9.63 -7.37
C ILE A 211 -9.00 -9.47 -6.05
N ILE A 212 -9.75 -8.39 -5.85
CA ILE A 212 -10.49 -8.11 -4.61
C ILE A 212 -11.47 -9.26 -4.32
N ARG A 213 -12.25 -9.68 -5.32
CA ARG A 213 -13.25 -10.74 -5.16
C ARG A 213 -12.62 -12.11 -4.92
N ALA A 214 -11.55 -12.45 -5.65
CA ALA A 214 -10.84 -13.70 -5.49
C ALA A 214 -10.17 -13.79 -4.10
N VAL A 215 -9.50 -12.72 -3.66
CA VAL A 215 -8.89 -12.63 -2.33
C VAL A 215 -9.96 -12.73 -1.23
N ARG A 216 -11.07 -11.97 -1.34
CA ARG A 216 -12.18 -12.06 -0.37
C ARG A 216 -12.76 -13.48 -0.31
N GLY A 217 -12.81 -14.18 -1.43
CA GLY A 217 -13.32 -15.56 -1.51
C GLY A 217 -12.52 -16.58 -0.68
N VAL A 218 -11.25 -16.32 -0.41
CA VAL A 218 -10.37 -17.21 0.39
C VAL A 218 -10.06 -16.67 1.79
N MET A 219 -10.39 -15.43 2.07
CA MET A 219 -10.18 -14.85 3.40
C MET A 219 -11.34 -15.13 4.35
N PRO A 220 -11.06 -15.48 5.63
CA PRO A 220 -12.08 -15.51 6.66
C PRO A 220 -12.80 -14.16 6.81
N ARG A 221 -14.06 -14.18 7.22
CA ARG A 221 -14.87 -12.96 7.39
C ARG A 221 -14.39 -12.06 8.53
N ASP A 222 -13.63 -12.60 9.45
CA ASP A 222 -13.02 -11.91 10.59
C ASP A 222 -11.62 -11.33 10.23
N ARG A 223 -11.29 -11.22 8.95
CA ARG A 223 -10.04 -10.61 8.46
C ARG A 223 -10.34 -9.43 7.55
N LEU A 224 -9.51 -8.38 7.67
CA LEU A 224 -9.61 -7.18 6.86
C LEU A 224 -9.15 -7.42 5.42
N LEU A 225 -9.88 -6.84 4.48
CA LEU A 225 -9.42 -6.63 3.11
C LEU A 225 -9.50 -5.15 2.79
N THR A 226 -8.37 -4.52 2.53
CA THR A 226 -8.29 -3.10 2.18
C THR A 226 -7.71 -2.91 0.79
N LEU A 227 -8.00 -1.77 0.17
CA LEU A 227 -7.44 -1.38 -1.12
C LEU A 227 -6.72 -0.04 -0.96
N ARG A 228 -5.49 0.06 -1.49
CA ARG A 228 -4.78 1.35 -1.58
C ARG A 228 -4.79 1.85 -3.01
N ILE A 229 -5.12 3.14 -3.17
CA ILE A 229 -5.12 3.86 -4.46
C ILE A 229 -4.35 5.18 -4.38
N SER A 230 -3.88 5.68 -5.51
CA SER A 230 -3.24 7.01 -5.64
C SER A 230 -3.46 7.59 -7.03
N ASN A 231 -3.34 8.92 -7.14
CA ASN A 231 -3.35 9.63 -8.43
C ASN A 231 -1.92 9.99 -8.90
N TRP A 232 -0.90 9.35 -8.39
CA TRP A 232 0.49 9.55 -8.78
C TRP A 232 1.24 8.23 -8.87
N GLY A 233 2.28 8.19 -9.71
CA GLY A 233 3.14 7.02 -9.89
C GLY A 233 4.60 7.38 -9.66
N ILE A 234 5.36 6.48 -9.00
CA ILE A 234 6.75 6.72 -8.60
C ILE A 234 7.70 6.88 -9.80
N ALA A 235 7.37 6.29 -10.94
CA ALA A 235 8.14 6.41 -12.18
C ALA A 235 7.43 7.28 -13.25
N ASP A 236 6.36 7.99 -12.86
CA ASP A 236 5.58 8.89 -13.69
C ASP A 236 5.07 10.08 -12.85
N MET A 237 5.92 10.66 -12.00
CA MET A 237 5.53 11.68 -11.00
C MET A 237 4.91 12.94 -11.60
N GLU A 238 5.23 13.26 -12.85
CA GLU A 238 4.70 14.42 -13.56
C GLU A 238 3.35 14.15 -14.23
N VAL A 239 2.83 12.91 -14.12
CA VAL A 239 1.60 12.50 -14.79
C VAL A 239 0.50 12.29 -13.77
N SER A 240 -0.63 12.99 -13.95
CA SER A 240 -1.88 12.61 -13.29
C SER A 240 -2.37 11.28 -13.88
N LEU A 241 -2.53 10.26 -13.05
CA LEU A 241 -2.93 8.93 -13.51
C LEU A 241 -4.42 8.85 -13.89
N PHE A 242 -5.22 9.82 -13.42
CA PHE A 242 -6.62 10.04 -13.75
C PHE A 242 -6.78 11.42 -14.38
N ARG A 243 -7.71 11.57 -15.28
CA ARG A 243 -7.89 12.81 -16.09
C ARG A 243 -8.36 14.00 -15.26
N ASP A 244 -9.32 13.76 -14.37
CA ASP A 244 -10.02 14.80 -13.62
C ASP A 244 -10.68 14.23 -12.35
N ALA A 245 -11.27 15.10 -11.54
CA ALA A 245 -11.98 14.74 -10.33
C ALA A 245 -13.15 13.79 -10.56
N ARG A 246 -13.83 13.90 -11.70
CA ARG A 246 -15.00 13.06 -12.05
C ARG A 246 -14.56 11.61 -12.29
N GLU A 247 -13.46 11.39 -13.01
CA GLU A 247 -12.93 10.05 -13.23
C GLU A 247 -12.44 9.43 -11.90
N TRP A 248 -11.88 10.23 -11.00
CA TRP A 248 -11.53 9.76 -9.65
C TRP A 248 -12.78 9.38 -8.84
N GLU A 249 -13.81 10.20 -8.86
CA GLU A 249 -15.08 9.93 -8.17
C GLU A 249 -15.76 8.67 -8.73
N GLU A 250 -15.74 8.47 -10.06
CA GLU A 250 -16.20 7.22 -10.71
C GLU A 250 -15.41 6.00 -10.26
N LEU A 251 -14.08 6.12 -10.10
CA LEU A 251 -13.26 5.05 -9.54
C LEU A 251 -13.70 4.71 -8.11
N VAL A 252 -13.95 5.71 -7.28
CA VAL A 252 -14.38 5.49 -5.89
C VAL A 252 -15.75 4.81 -5.85
N ASP A 253 -16.70 5.16 -6.73
CA ASP A 253 -18.00 4.48 -6.85
C ASP A 253 -17.84 2.99 -7.21
N LEU A 254 -16.95 2.68 -8.16
CA LEU A 254 -16.64 1.29 -8.53
C LEU A 254 -16.04 0.51 -7.36
N ILE A 255 -15.16 1.13 -6.58
CA ILE A 255 -14.53 0.54 -5.41
C ILE A 255 -15.53 0.35 -4.26
N ASP A 256 -16.43 1.32 -4.04
CA ASP A 256 -17.42 1.26 -2.96
C ASP A 256 -18.37 0.07 -3.10
N ALA A 257 -18.62 -0.36 -4.34
CA ALA A 257 -19.41 -1.55 -4.64
C ALA A 257 -18.68 -2.89 -4.37
N GLU A 258 -17.36 -2.87 -4.08
CA GLU A 258 -16.58 -4.10 -3.88
C GLU A 258 -16.49 -4.48 -2.39
N PRO A 259 -16.27 -5.79 -2.08
CA PRO A 259 -16.27 -6.31 -0.70
C PRO A 259 -14.98 -6.02 0.04
N ILE A 260 -14.56 -4.75 0.10
CA ILE A 260 -13.46 -4.26 0.93
C ILE A 260 -13.98 -3.65 2.23
N ASP A 261 -13.18 -3.72 3.30
CA ASP A 261 -13.52 -3.19 4.63
C ASP A 261 -13.08 -1.73 4.81
N ALA A 262 -12.08 -1.28 4.04
CA ALA A 262 -11.59 0.10 4.07
C ALA A 262 -10.86 0.47 2.77
N LEU A 263 -10.86 1.77 2.47
CA LEU A 263 -10.11 2.37 1.36
C LEU A 263 -8.94 3.21 1.90
N SER A 264 -7.76 3.05 1.32
CA SER A 264 -6.56 3.82 1.65
C SER A 264 -6.19 4.73 0.47
N VAL A 265 -6.19 6.05 0.70
CA VAL A 265 -5.77 7.04 -0.30
C VAL A 265 -4.35 7.50 0.02
N SER A 266 -3.42 7.19 -0.89
CA SER A 266 -2.03 7.59 -0.75
C SER A 266 -1.75 8.84 -1.59
N THR A 267 -1.35 9.91 -0.92
CA THR A 267 -0.98 11.17 -1.57
C THR A 267 0.48 11.51 -1.28
N TYR A 268 1.07 12.35 -2.11
CA TYR A 268 2.36 12.95 -1.81
C TYR A 268 2.23 13.98 -0.67
N ASP A 269 1.15 14.78 -0.73
CA ASP A 269 0.73 15.73 0.29
C ASP A 269 -0.79 15.68 0.43
N PHE A 270 -1.31 15.23 1.58
CA PHE A 270 -2.74 15.06 1.76
C PHE A 270 -3.51 16.39 1.77
N GLN A 271 -2.85 17.51 2.04
CA GLN A 271 -3.46 18.84 2.07
C GLN A 271 -3.52 19.48 0.68
N ALA A 272 -2.81 18.92 -0.32
CA ALA A 272 -2.80 19.46 -1.67
C ALA A 272 -4.18 19.34 -2.32
N LYS A 273 -4.56 20.39 -3.03
CA LYS A 273 -5.80 20.41 -3.83
C LYS A 273 -5.62 19.55 -5.08
N ALA A 274 -6.65 18.77 -5.39
CA ALA A 274 -6.63 17.79 -6.45
C ALA A 274 -7.31 18.29 -7.73
N PHE A 275 -6.76 17.94 -8.88
CA PHE A 275 -7.36 18.19 -10.20
C PHE A 275 -7.76 19.65 -10.48
N GLY A 276 -7.06 20.63 -9.88
CA GLY A 276 -7.41 22.04 -10.02
C GLY A 276 -8.71 22.46 -9.29
N THR A 277 -9.27 21.59 -8.45
CA THR A 277 -10.41 21.90 -7.60
C THR A 277 -9.96 22.53 -6.28
N ASP A 278 -10.90 22.97 -5.46
CA ASP A 278 -10.65 23.41 -4.07
C ASP A 278 -10.70 22.26 -3.04
N ARG A 279 -10.86 21.01 -3.49
CA ARG A 279 -10.94 19.80 -2.68
C ARG A 279 -9.64 19.01 -2.71
N THR A 280 -9.35 18.32 -1.61
CA THR A 280 -8.24 17.36 -1.51
C THR A 280 -8.63 16.00 -2.11
N MET A 281 -7.67 15.11 -2.33
CA MET A 281 -7.96 13.73 -2.78
C MET A 281 -8.85 12.99 -1.76
N SER A 282 -8.61 13.16 -0.46
CA SER A 282 -9.45 12.57 0.58
C SER A 282 -10.85 13.18 0.60
N GLY A 283 -10.97 14.48 0.43
CA GLY A 283 -12.26 15.17 0.34
C GLY A 283 -13.09 14.71 -0.86
N LEU A 284 -12.47 14.51 -2.04
CA LEU A 284 -13.13 13.92 -3.20
C LEU A 284 -13.57 12.48 -2.92
N THR A 285 -12.69 11.68 -2.33
CA THR A 285 -12.98 10.28 -1.99
C THR A 285 -14.10 10.16 -0.97
N ARG A 286 -14.05 10.94 0.12
CA ARG A 286 -15.08 10.91 1.18
C ARG A 286 -16.48 11.24 0.69
N SER A 287 -16.61 12.06 -0.35
CA SER A 287 -17.92 12.39 -0.92
C SER A 287 -18.60 11.22 -1.65
N ARG A 288 -17.87 10.15 -1.94
CA ARG A 288 -18.34 9.01 -2.74
C ARG A 288 -18.39 7.69 -1.98
N THR A 289 -17.84 7.61 -0.76
CA THR A 289 -17.86 6.39 0.05
C THR A 289 -18.12 6.67 1.51
N THR A 290 -18.85 5.77 2.17
CA THR A 290 -19.01 5.71 3.62
C THR A 290 -18.10 4.69 4.28
N LYS A 291 -17.36 3.91 3.50
CA LYS A 291 -16.37 2.96 4.03
C LYS A 291 -15.31 3.68 4.86
N PRO A 292 -14.72 3.03 5.86
CA PRO A 292 -13.55 3.54 6.56
C PRO A 292 -12.49 4.03 5.59
N LEU A 293 -12.03 5.27 5.77
CA LEU A 293 -11.05 5.93 4.92
C LEU A 293 -9.74 6.14 5.67
N MET A 294 -8.67 5.63 5.11
CA MET A 294 -7.29 5.83 5.57
C MET A 294 -6.58 6.80 4.63
N ILE A 295 -5.75 7.68 5.18
CA ILE A 295 -4.99 8.66 4.39
C ILE A 295 -3.53 8.69 4.81
N CYS A 296 -2.62 8.90 3.85
CA CYS A 296 -1.22 9.21 4.10
C CYS A 296 -0.68 10.28 3.15
N GLY A 297 0.44 10.89 3.52
CA GLY A 297 1.15 11.92 2.76
C GLY A 297 1.48 13.14 3.63
N LYS A 298 2.75 13.33 4.02
CA LYS A 298 3.24 14.42 4.88
C LYS A 298 2.53 14.57 6.23
N ILE A 299 2.13 13.46 6.84
CA ILE A 299 1.62 13.42 8.21
C ILE A 299 2.80 13.24 9.15
N HIS A 300 3.20 14.30 9.88
CA HIS A 300 4.47 14.32 10.61
C HIS A 300 4.39 14.92 12.02
N ASP A 301 3.24 15.43 12.44
CA ASP A 301 3.01 15.97 13.77
C ASP A 301 1.54 15.88 14.19
N ARG A 302 1.23 16.29 15.43
CA ARG A 302 -0.15 16.30 15.96
C ARG A 302 -1.10 17.19 15.14
N GLY A 303 -0.60 18.29 14.61
CA GLY A 303 -1.38 19.25 13.81
C GLY A 303 -1.82 18.62 12.48
N THR A 304 -0.90 18.01 11.77
CA THR A 304 -1.18 17.30 10.51
C THR A 304 -2.04 16.06 10.71
N VAL A 305 -1.88 15.32 11.83
CA VAL A 305 -2.79 14.24 12.21
C VAL A 305 -4.23 14.75 12.38
N ARG A 306 -4.43 15.86 13.11
CA ARG A 306 -5.77 16.45 13.29
C ARG A 306 -6.40 16.88 11.98
N LYS A 307 -5.62 17.48 11.08
CA LYS A 307 -6.09 17.87 9.75
C LYS A 307 -6.46 16.65 8.90
N ALA A 308 -5.66 15.59 8.94
CA ALA A 308 -5.95 14.35 8.23
C ALA A 308 -7.26 13.72 8.73
N LEU A 309 -7.46 13.66 10.05
CA LEU A 309 -8.67 13.12 10.67
C LEU A 309 -9.93 14.01 10.53
N ALA A 310 -9.79 15.22 10.00
CA ALA A 310 -10.95 16.02 9.59
C ALA A 310 -11.58 15.51 8.28
N GLU A 311 -10.83 14.78 7.45
CA GLU A 311 -11.28 14.27 6.13
C GLU A 311 -11.30 12.74 6.05
N ALA A 312 -10.60 12.04 6.97
CA ALA A 312 -10.45 10.59 6.98
C ALA A 312 -10.68 10.02 8.39
N ASP A 313 -10.81 8.70 8.49
CA ASP A 313 -11.05 8.02 9.76
C ASP A 313 -9.75 7.60 10.45
N ILE A 314 -8.70 7.34 9.67
CA ILE A 314 -7.38 6.87 10.14
C ILE A 314 -6.28 7.63 9.41
N ALA A 315 -5.30 8.13 10.17
CA ALA A 315 -4.10 8.77 9.66
C ALA A 315 -2.93 7.77 9.67
N LEU A 316 -2.34 7.54 8.48
CA LEU A 316 -1.18 6.67 8.33
C LEU A 316 0.08 7.51 8.15
N SER A 317 1.05 7.36 9.04
CA SER A 317 2.34 8.01 8.94
C SER A 317 3.42 7.04 8.43
N GLY A 318 4.18 7.46 7.43
CA GLY A 318 5.30 6.71 6.86
C GLY A 318 6.64 7.22 7.38
N LYS A 319 7.32 8.05 6.61
CA LYS A 319 8.69 8.54 6.89
C LYS A 319 8.87 9.18 8.26
N SER A 320 7.83 9.79 8.83
CA SER A 320 7.92 10.36 10.18
C SER A 320 7.98 9.27 11.25
N MET A 321 7.24 8.17 11.11
CA MET A 321 7.38 7.01 11.99
C MET A 321 8.67 6.22 11.71
N LEU A 322 9.30 6.41 10.57
CA LEU A 322 10.61 5.87 10.27
C LEU A 322 11.67 6.48 11.19
N LEU A 323 11.67 7.81 11.29
CA LEU A 323 12.60 8.57 12.14
C LEU A 323 12.22 8.58 13.62
N ASN A 324 10.92 8.46 13.92
CA ASN A 324 10.37 8.56 15.27
C ASN A 324 9.53 7.32 15.59
N PRO A 325 10.13 6.24 16.08
CA PRO A 325 9.38 5.02 16.43
C PRO A 325 8.31 5.26 17.49
N ASP A 326 8.48 6.28 18.36
CA ASP A 326 7.55 6.73 19.40
C ASP A 326 6.60 7.87 18.96
N PHE A 327 6.42 8.04 17.65
CA PHE A 327 5.55 9.07 17.05
C PHE A 327 4.17 9.16 17.71
N VAL A 328 3.52 8.01 17.98
CA VAL A 328 2.18 7.99 18.57
C VAL A 328 2.18 8.54 20.00
N ASP A 329 3.21 8.24 20.78
CA ASP A 329 3.36 8.76 22.15
C ASP A 329 3.67 10.26 22.16
N HIS A 330 4.47 10.76 21.21
CA HIS A 330 4.66 12.21 21.04
C HIS A 330 3.33 12.92 20.73
N VAL A 331 2.56 12.37 19.77
CA VAL A 331 1.20 12.90 19.46
C VAL A 331 0.29 12.85 20.68
N ARG A 332 0.33 11.78 21.47
CA ARG A 332 -0.52 11.60 22.67
C ARG A 332 -0.21 12.64 23.74
N GLN A 333 1.06 12.81 24.05
CA GLN A 333 1.53 13.69 25.10
C GLN A 333 1.60 15.17 24.68
N GLY A 334 1.39 15.47 23.38
CA GLY A 334 1.52 16.81 22.84
C GLY A 334 2.96 17.31 22.87
N ARG A 335 3.93 16.42 22.88
CA ARG A 335 5.36 16.76 22.82
C ARG A 335 5.72 17.21 21.41
N ASP A 336 6.63 18.19 21.32
CA ASP A 336 7.20 18.60 20.04
C ASP A 336 7.99 17.44 19.44
N MET A 337 7.84 17.29 18.12
CA MET A 337 8.66 16.34 17.35
C MET A 337 9.87 17.03 16.80
N PRO A 338 11.00 16.31 16.63
CA PRO A 338 12.11 16.81 15.83
C PRO A 338 11.58 17.27 14.45
N PRO A 339 12.14 18.35 13.89
CA PRO A 339 11.80 18.76 12.53
C PRO A 339 11.94 17.59 11.57
N PHE A 340 10.98 17.40 10.68
CA PHE A 340 11.06 16.34 9.68
C PHE A 340 12.20 16.61 8.71
N ASN A 341 13.15 15.67 8.64
CA ASN A 341 14.26 15.69 7.70
C ASN A 341 14.08 14.61 6.63
N SER A 342 13.86 15.03 5.39
CA SER A 342 13.62 14.10 4.28
C SER A 342 14.86 13.31 3.86
N GLU A 343 16.06 13.88 4.03
CA GLU A 343 17.33 13.22 3.71
C GLU A 343 17.61 12.11 4.71
N GLU A 344 17.50 12.38 6.02
CA GLU A 344 17.60 11.37 7.07
C GLU A 344 16.57 10.26 6.86
N ALA A 345 15.33 10.60 6.53
CA ALA A 345 14.29 9.61 6.26
C ALA A 345 14.63 8.74 5.04
N ASN A 346 15.24 9.30 4.01
CA ASN A 346 15.66 8.52 2.84
C ASN A 346 16.83 7.56 3.18
N VAL A 347 17.79 8.00 3.99
CA VAL A 347 18.89 7.14 4.48
C VAL A 347 18.33 6.03 5.37
N ALA A 348 17.46 6.36 6.31
CA ALA A 348 16.85 5.40 7.23
C ALA A 348 15.91 4.41 6.52
N TYR A 349 15.45 4.74 5.31
CA TYR A 349 14.46 3.95 4.57
C TYR A 349 14.95 2.53 4.26
N THR A 350 16.24 2.37 3.96
CA THR A 350 16.88 1.09 3.65
C THR A 350 18.10 0.82 4.54
N ALA A 351 18.18 1.48 5.70
CA ALA A 351 19.29 1.28 6.64
C ALA A 351 19.39 -0.17 7.10
N GLU A 352 20.57 -0.59 7.53
CA GLU A 352 20.82 -1.89 8.13
C GLU A 352 21.60 -1.69 9.42
N PRO A 353 21.05 -2.07 10.62
CA PRO A 353 19.68 -2.52 10.80
C PRO A 353 18.64 -1.44 10.58
N LEU A 354 17.38 -1.82 10.37
CA LEU A 354 16.25 -0.87 10.27
C LEU A 354 16.06 -0.12 11.61
N PRO A 355 15.84 1.21 11.59
CA PRO A 355 15.69 2.03 12.78
C PRO A 355 14.46 1.75 13.63
#